data_8abcc16f69403f5e17ed5d56e7d6ddc8
#
_entry.id   8abcc16f69403f5e17ed5d56e7d6ddc8
#
_cell.length_a   1.000
_cell.length_b   1.000
_cell.length_c   1.000
_cell.angle_alpha   90.00
_cell.angle_beta   90.00
_cell.angle_gamma   90.00
#
_symmetry.space_group_name_H-M   'P 1'
#
loop_
_entity.id
_entity.type
_entity.pdbx_description
1 polymer ?
#
loop_
_entity_poly.entity_id
_entity_poly.type
_entity_poly.pdbx_seq_one_letter_code
_entity_poly.pdbx_strand_id
1 'polypeptide(L)'
;MTIGCNQIVACILKNCENLVPGIKDKAYFINYDCVDKDLSTHDPNNSLLLTSLVLAVASPTCYAFCVEGYNFSNEHSVAMVKKTYQKVWDHNFIFRIFDNTPETKLWIQNAVDSRFIVIIENNYSKDDAVLGNGRTVFEVLGWDQGLELNAAERNVTDEELLGGWLLTAGCSDKIKESLPPKTLFVTDIATTRAAITSMLAPCCE
;
A
#
# COMPACT_ATOMS: atom_id res chain seq x y z
N MET A 1 15.51 -29.46 12.30
CA MET A 1 16.39 -28.95 11.26
C MET A 1 16.20 -27.46 11.20
N THR A 2 17.14 -26.68 11.75
CA THR A 2 17.08 -25.22 11.70
C THR A 2 17.41 -24.80 10.28
N ILE A 3 16.40 -24.36 9.51
CA ILE A 3 16.64 -23.75 8.20
C ILE A 3 17.39 -22.45 8.49
N GLY A 4 18.64 -22.38 8.01
CA GLY A 4 19.45 -21.16 8.15
C GLY A 4 18.72 -19.98 7.54
N CYS A 5 18.73 -18.83 8.24
CA CYS A 5 18.20 -17.58 7.71
C CYS A 5 18.76 -17.31 6.32
N ASN A 6 17.91 -16.99 5.34
CA ASN A 6 18.27 -16.52 3.99
C ASN A 6 18.55 -17.61 2.92
N GLN A 7 17.91 -18.75 2.99
CA GLN A 7 17.95 -19.72 1.89
C GLN A 7 16.74 -19.56 0.96
N ILE A 8 16.99 -19.69 -0.35
CA ILE A 8 15.91 -19.81 -1.35
C ILE A 8 15.31 -21.20 -1.20
N VAL A 9 14.04 -21.30 -0.83
CA VAL A 9 13.37 -22.56 -0.49
C VAL A 9 12.29 -23.00 -1.48
N ALA A 10 12.02 -22.20 -2.51
CA ALA A 10 10.98 -22.49 -3.49
C ALA A 10 11.39 -22.12 -4.92
N CYS A 11 10.82 -22.83 -5.90
CA CYS A 11 10.91 -22.49 -7.30
C CYS A 11 9.84 -21.42 -7.63
N ILE A 12 10.22 -20.41 -8.39
CA ILE A 12 9.29 -19.43 -8.97
C ILE A 12 9.10 -19.81 -10.43
N LEU A 13 7.90 -20.26 -10.78
CA LEU A 13 7.56 -20.60 -12.15
C LEU A 13 7.06 -19.36 -12.89
N LYS A 14 7.40 -19.26 -14.18
CA LYS A 14 6.92 -18.19 -15.04
C LYS A 14 5.40 -18.29 -15.15
N ASN A 15 4.70 -17.20 -14.87
CA ASN A 15 3.30 -17.07 -15.23
C ASN A 15 3.20 -16.92 -16.76
N CYS A 16 2.49 -17.86 -17.42
CA CYS A 16 2.30 -17.85 -18.87
C CYS A 16 1.18 -16.92 -19.34
N GLU A 17 0.53 -16.22 -18.43
CA GLU A 17 -0.57 -15.32 -18.74
C GLU A 17 -0.10 -13.89 -18.94
N ASN A 18 -0.84 -13.14 -19.76
CA ASN A 18 -0.61 -11.71 -19.95
C ASN A 18 -1.02 -10.96 -18.68
N LEU A 19 -0.04 -10.59 -17.88
CA LEU A 19 -0.26 -9.69 -16.75
C LEU A 19 -0.51 -8.29 -17.29
N VAL A 20 -1.60 -7.66 -16.86
CA VAL A 20 -1.85 -6.24 -17.13
C VAL A 20 -1.09 -5.44 -16.06
N PRO A 21 -0.03 -4.69 -16.43
CA PRO A 21 0.72 -3.91 -15.47
C PRO A 21 -0.10 -2.74 -14.94
N GLY A 22 0.33 -2.23 -13.78
CA GLY A 22 -0.25 -1.05 -13.15
C GLY A 22 -1.13 -1.38 -11.95
N ILE A 23 -1.58 -0.33 -11.31
CA ILE A 23 -2.46 -0.37 -10.15
C ILE A 23 -3.76 0.36 -10.47
N LYS A 24 -4.81 0.07 -9.71
CA LYS A 24 -6.10 0.72 -9.87
C LYS A 24 -6.07 2.17 -9.37
N ASP A 25 -7.12 2.88 -9.69
CA ASP A 25 -7.34 4.28 -9.39
C ASP A 25 -7.49 4.60 -7.90
N LYS A 26 -7.86 3.61 -7.09
CA LYS A 26 -8.07 3.77 -5.64
C LYS A 26 -6.87 3.30 -4.83
N ALA A 27 -6.50 4.12 -3.85
CA ALA A 27 -5.55 3.76 -2.81
C ALA A 27 -6.15 4.09 -1.43
N TYR A 28 -5.82 3.26 -0.44
CA TYR A 28 -6.37 3.39 0.91
C TYR A 28 -5.25 3.73 1.87
N PHE A 29 -5.36 4.88 2.52
CA PHE A 29 -4.38 5.42 3.46
C PHE A 29 -4.86 5.16 4.89
N ILE A 30 -4.00 4.61 5.71
CA ILE A 30 -4.25 4.35 7.13
C ILE A 30 -3.12 4.98 7.92
N ASN A 31 -3.43 5.83 8.89
CA ASN A 31 -2.40 6.35 9.78
C ASN A 31 -1.64 5.20 10.44
N TYR A 32 -0.32 5.29 10.45
CA TYR A 32 0.55 4.20 10.90
C TYR A 32 0.21 3.71 12.32
N ASP A 33 -0.06 4.65 13.23
CA ASP A 33 -0.39 4.35 14.64
C ASP A 33 -1.83 3.83 14.81
N CYS A 34 -2.63 3.87 13.76
CA CYS A 34 -3.99 3.33 13.72
C CYS A 34 -4.06 1.85 13.32
N VAL A 35 -2.95 1.22 12.98
CA VAL A 35 -2.92 -0.22 12.67
C VAL A 35 -2.48 -1.00 13.90
N ASP A 36 -3.34 -1.91 14.34
CA ASP A 36 -3.01 -2.86 15.40
C ASP A 36 -2.26 -4.05 14.79
N LYS A 37 -0.95 -4.01 14.88
CA LYS A 37 -0.09 -5.06 14.32
C LYS A 37 -0.11 -6.36 15.11
N ASP A 38 -0.44 -6.28 16.40
CA ASP A 38 -0.50 -7.46 17.27
C ASP A 38 -1.78 -8.27 17.04
N LEU A 39 -2.88 -7.59 16.72
CA LEU A 39 -4.15 -8.22 16.34
C LEU A 39 -4.23 -8.57 14.86
N SER A 40 -3.41 -7.95 14.02
CA SER A 40 -3.32 -8.29 12.59
C SER A 40 -2.60 -9.62 12.41
N THR A 41 -3.15 -10.49 11.56
CA THR A 41 -2.64 -11.87 11.43
C THR A 41 -1.95 -12.10 10.09
N HIS A 42 -0.98 -13.01 10.10
CA HIS A 42 -0.21 -13.44 8.95
C HIS A 42 -0.41 -14.93 8.71
N ASP A 43 -0.17 -15.36 7.48
CA ASP A 43 -0.05 -16.78 7.19
C ASP A 43 1.14 -17.37 7.96
N PRO A 44 0.96 -18.48 8.70
CA PRO A 44 2.02 -19.07 9.53
C PRO A 44 3.24 -19.54 8.71
N ASN A 45 3.07 -19.78 7.41
CA ASN A 45 4.12 -20.21 6.51
C ASN A 45 4.72 -19.07 5.68
N ASN A 46 4.07 -17.88 5.66
CA ASN A 46 4.50 -16.75 4.87
C ASN A 46 4.19 -15.42 5.57
N SER A 47 5.19 -14.85 6.23
CA SER A 47 5.06 -13.57 6.95
C SER A 47 4.76 -12.36 6.06
N LEU A 48 4.89 -12.50 4.74
CA LEU A 48 4.53 -11.45 3.78
C LEU A 48 3.05 -11.48 3.39
N LEU A 49 2.32 -12.53 3.78
CA LEU A 49 0.89 -12.65 3.52
C LEU A 49 0.11 -12.30 4.77
N LEU A 50 -0.56 -11.15 4.76
CA LEU A 50 -1.53 -10.72 5.76
C LEU A 50 -2.87 -11.42 5.48
N THR A 51 -3.37 -12.15 6.47
CA THR A 51 -4.69 -12.78 6.41
C THR A 51 -5.77 -11.95 7.08
N SER A 52 -5.36 -10.97 7.92
CA SER A 52 -6.24 -9.99 8.52
C SER A 52 -5.47 -8.71 8.80
N LEU A 53 -6.10 -7.56 8.58
CA LEU A 53 -5.62 -6.26 9.00
C LEU A 53 -6.66 -5.65 9.95
N VAL A 54 -6.20 -5.23 11.12
CA VAL A 54 -7.06 -4.73 12.19
C VAL A 54 -6.66 -3.30 12.52
N LEU A 55 -7.66 -2.41 12.63
CA LEU A 55 -7.44 -1.05 13.11
C LEU A 55 -7.52 -1.01 14.64
N ALA A 56 -6.66 -0.20 15.25
CA ALA A 56 -6.67 0.02 16.68
C ALA A 56 -7.98 0.70 17.11
N VAL A 57 -8.51 0.27 18.25
CA VAL A 57 -9.63 0.95 18.90
C VAL A 57 -9.07 2.12 19.70
N ALA A 58 -8.96 3.27 19.06
CA ALA A 58 -8.39 4.48 19.65
C ALA A 58 -9.40 5.64 19.62
N SER A 59 -9.12 6.66 20.42
CA SER A 59 -9.84 7.93 20.36
C SER A 59 -8.84 9.02 19.94
N PRO A 60 -8.99 9.68 18.77
CA PRO A 60 -10.11 9.55 17.83
C PRO A 60 -10.17 8.19 17.11
N THR A 61 -11.35 7.81 16.64
CA THR A 61 -11.57 6.54 15.94
C THR A 61 -10.66 6.43 14.72
N CYS A 62 -9.98 5.31 14.59
CA CYS A 62 -9.10 5.01 13.47
C CYS A 62 -9.90 4.54 12.24
N TYR A 63 -9.60 5.13 11.09
CA TYR A 63 -10.22 4.80 9.80
C TYR A 63 -9.16 4.69 8.71
N ALA A 64 -9.53 4.01 7.64
CA ALA A 64 -8.86 4.12 6.34
C ALA A 64 -9.50 5.27 5.54
N PHE A 65 -8.69 5.98 4.78
CA PHE A 65 -9.11 7.08 3.90
C PHE A 65 -8.86 6.68 2.45
N CYS A 66 -9.89 6.75 1.62
CA CYS A 66 -9.76 6.47 0.20
C CYS A 66 -9.29 7.72 -0.54
N VAL A 67 -8.26 7.58 -1.36
CA VAL A 67 -7.86 8.55 -2.37
C VAL A 67 -8.11 7.94 -3.73
N GLU A 68 -8.90 8.60 -4.56
CA GLU A 68 -9.28 8.15 -5.89
C GLU A 68 -8.70 9.09 -6.94
N GLY A 69 -7.94 8.53 -7.89
CA GLY A 69 -7.43 9.21 -9.06
C GLY A 69 -8.18 8.82 -10.34
N TYR A 70 -7.63 9.17 -11.50
CA TYR A 70 -8.08 8.60 -12.76
C TYR A 70 -7.38 7.26 -13.03
N ASN A 71 -7.96 6.44 -13.90
CA ASN A 71 -7.34 5.20 -14.36
C ASN A 71 -5.89 5.44 -14.82
N PHE A 72 -4.96 4.63 -14.33
CA PHE A 72 -3.53 4.71 -14.63
C PHE A 72 -2.81 5.98 -14.14
N SER A 73 -3.43 6.77 -13.25
CA SER A 73 -2.80 7.96 -12.69
C SER A 73 -1.86 7.66 -11.52
N ASN A 74 -1.97 6.49 -10.93
CA ASN A 74 -1.17 6.07 -9.79
C ASN A 74 -0.02 5.15 -10.23
N GLU A 75 1.11 5.29 -9.57
CA GLU A 75 2.31 4.51 -9.84
C GLU A 75 2.93 4.02 -8.54
N HIS A 76 3.49 2.84 -8.56
CA HIS A 76 4.19 2.31 -7.40
C HIS A 76 5.47 1.60 -7.84
N SER A 77 6.50 1.73 -7.03
CA SER A 77 7.76 1.04 -7.25
C SER A 77 8.37 0.57 -5.94
N VAL A 78 9.10 -0.53 -6.03
CA VAL A 78 9.81 -1.12 -4.90
C VAL A 78 11.23 -1.42 -5.33
N ALA A 79 12.19 -1.02 -4.53
CA ALA A 79 13.60 -1.28 -4.78
C ALA A 79 14.29 -1.84 -3.54
N MET A 80 15.12 -2.86 -3.72
CA MET A 80 16.02 -3.31 -2.67
C MET A 80 17.25 -2.41 -2.61
N VAL A 81 17.52 -1.85 -1.44
CA VAL A 81 18.67 -0.97 -1.18
C VAL A 81 19.65 -1.68 -0.26
N LYS A 82 20.89 -1.79 -0.70
CA LYS A 82 21.98 -2.35 0.11
C LYS A 82 22.62 -1.21 0.91
N LYS A 83 22.45 -1.23 2.23
CA LYS A 83 23.21 -0.40 3.17
C LYS A 83 24.43 -1.16 3.70
N THR A 84 25.32 -0.48 4.40
CA THR A 84 26.61 -1.05 4.86
C THR A 84 26.45 -2.37 5.61
N TYR A 85 25.43 -2.47 6.48
CA TYR A 85 25.26 -3.65 7.35
C TYR A 85 23.96 -4.42 7.12
N GLN A 86 23.09 -3.92 6.22
CA GLN A 86 21.78 -4.53 6.00
C GLN A 86 21.26 -4.31 4.59
N LYS A 87 20.33 -5.17 4.17
CA LYS A 87 19.52 -4.96 2.98
C LYS A 87 18.13 -4.51 3.43
N VAL A 88 17.63 -3.49 2.82
CA VAL A 88 16.33 -2.85 3.14
C VAL A 88 15.56 -2.60 1.86
N TRP A 89 14.29 -2.32 2.00
CA TRP A 89 13.40 -2.08 0.87
C TRP A 89 12.90 -0.63 0.88
N ASP A 90 12.93 -0.03 -0.28
CA ASP A 90 12.41 1.30 -0.53
C ASP A 90 11.06 1.15 -1.23
N HIS A 91 10.00 1.52 -0.54
CA HIS A 91 8.66 1.56 -1.10
C HIS A 91 8.37 2.99 -1.53
N ASN A 92 7.92 3.16 -2.76
CA ASN A 92 7.55 4.46 -3.31
C ASN A 92 6.19 4.36 -3.99
N PHE A 93 5.31 5.31 -3.71
CA PHE A 93 3.97 5.40 -4.26
C PHE A 93 3.71 6.82 -4.75
N ILE A 94 3.45 6.97 -6.03
CA ILE A 94 3.12 8.24 -6.68
C ILE A 94 1.63 8.22 -7.00
N PHE A 95 0.93 9.26 -6.59
CA PHE A 95 -0.51 9.37 -6.81
C PHE A 95 -0.91 10.81 -7.13
N ARG A 96 -2.04 10.94 -7.81
CA ARG A 96 -2.55 12.22 -8.27
C ARG A 96 -3.91 12.48 -7.64
N ILE A 97 -4.10 13.70 -7.11
CA ILE A 97 -5.36 14.18 -6.59
C ILE A 97 -5.87 15.27 -7.53
N PHE A 98 -6.99 15.01 -8.20
CA PHE A 98 -7.61 15.91 -9.17
C PHE A 98 -8.61 16.87 -8.52
N ASP A 99 -8.32 17.30 -7.32
CA ASP A 99 -9.11 18.24 -6.54
C ASP A 99 -8.22 19.30 -5.88
N ASN A 100 -8.78 20.47 -5.58
CA ASN A 100 -8.06 21.57 -4.96
C ASN A 100 -8.92 22.33 -3.94
N THR A 101 -9.88 21.66 -3.35
CA THR A 101 -10.71 22.21 -2.27
C THR A 101 -9.89 22.51 -1.02
N PRO A 102 -10.39 23.33 -0.09
CA PRO A 102 -9.77 23.55 1.21
C PRO A 102 -9.58 22.24 2.00
N GLU A 103 -10.53 21.31 1.88
CA GLU A 103 -10.51 19.99 2.52
C GLU A 103 -9.35 19.13 2.01
N THR A 104 -9.14 19.11 0.70
CA THR A 104 -8.01 18.42 0.08
C THR A 104 -6.66 19.01 0.52
N LYS A 105 -6.57 20.34 0.60
CA LYS A 105 -5.36 21.00 1.10
C LYS A 105 -5.08 20.67 2.56
N LEU A 106 -6.13 20.63 3.38
CA LEU A 106 -6.00 20.23 4.79
C LEU A 106 -5.58 18.77 4.91
N TRP A 107 -6.14 17.88 4.09
CA TRP A 107 -5.73 16.48 4.04
C TRP A 107 -4.24 16.34 3.67
N ILE A 108 -3.78 17.05 2.64
CA ILE A 108 -2.37 17.06 2.24
C ILE A 108 -1.49 17.60 3.36
N GLN A 109 -1.87 18.69 4.02
CA GLN A 109 -1.12 19.25 5.14
C GLN A 109 -1.00 18.25 6.30
N ASN A 110 -2.07 17.56 6.63
CA ASN A 110 -2.05 16.52 7.66
C ASN A 110 -1.19 15.31 7.25
N ALA A 111 -1.21 14.95 5.97
CA ALA A 111 -0.39 13.86 5.45
C ALA A 111 1.11 14.17 5.48
N VAL A 112 1.52 15.44 5.31
CA VAL A 112 2.92 15.89 5.43
C VAL A 112 3.51 15.59 6.82
N ASP A 113 2.71 15.75 7.85
CA ASP A 113 3.14 15.60 9.24
C ASP A 113 2.89 14.18 9.80
N SER A 114 2.37 13.28 8.95
CA SER A 114 1.95 11.94 9.37
C SER A 114 2.78 10.83 8.72
N ARG A 115 2.80 9.68 9.39
CA ARG A 115 3.21 8.41 8.77
C ARG A 115 1.97 7.57 8.50
N PHE A 116 1.98 6.86 7.39
CA PHE A 116 0.82 6.07 6.99
C PHE A 116 1.21 4.77 6.28
N ILE A 117 0.29 3.84 6.29
CA ILE A 117 0.32 2.60 5.49
C ILE A 117 -0.59 2.83 4.29
N VAL A 118 -0.19 2.35 3.12
CA VAL A 118 -1.00 2.44 1.90
C VAL A 118 -1.35 1.05 1.41
N ILE A 119 -2.64 0.82 1.16
CA ILE A 119 -3.12 -0.38 0.49
C ILE A 119 -3.46 0.01 -0.94
N ILE A 120 -2.89 -0.70 -1.89
CA ILE A 120 -3.14 -0.54 -3.33
C ILE A 120 -3.72 -1.82 -3.93
N GLU A 121 -4.51 -1.66 -4.99
CA GLU A 121 -5.07 -2.78 -5.74
C GLU A 121 -4.39 -2.88 -7.10
N ASN A 122 -3.73 -4.01 -7.38
CA ASN A 122 -3.09 -4.29 -8.65
C ASN A 122 -4.11 -4.58 -9.76
N ASN A 123 -3.79 -4.21 -11.01
CA ASN A 123 -4.64 -4.49 -12.16
C ASN A 123 -4.70 -5.97 -12.54
N TYR A 124 -3.63 -6.73 -12.28
CA TYR A 124 -3.63 -8.16 -12.51
C TYR A 124 -4.25 -8.88 -11.30
N SER A 125 -5.55 -9.03 -11.38
CA SER A 125 -6.31 -9.80 -10.41
C SER A 125 -6.67 -11.15 -11.05
N LYS A 126 -5.87 -12.19 -10.80
CA LYS A 126 -6.27 -13.52 -11.20
C LYS A 126 -6.73 -14.34 -10.01
N ASP A 127 -7.93 -14.82 -10.16
CA ASP A 127 -8.57 -15.79 -9.31
C ASP A 127 -8.18 -17.21 -9.76
N ASP A 128 -6.88 -17.45 -9.98
CA ASP A 128 -6.38 -18.74 -10.37
C ASP A 128 -5.91 -19.55 -9.16
N ALA A 129 -6.57 -20.68 -8.94
CA ALA A 129 -6.24 -21.61 -7.85
C ALA A 129 -4.78 -22.12 -7.90
N VAL A 130 -4.17 -22.12 -9.06
CA VAL A 130 -2.78 -22.59 -9.27
C VAL A 130 -1.76 -21.49 -8.99
N LEU A 131 -2.09 -20.22 -9.27
CA LEU A 131 -1.17 -19.08 -9.20
C LEU A 131 -1.38 -18.17 -7.98
N GLY A 132 -2.23 -18.54 -7.04
CA GLY A 132 -2.38 -17.82 -5.77
C GLY A 132 -3.75 -17.25 -5.44
N ASN A 133 -4.81 -17.64 -6.12
CA ASN A 133 -6.22 -17.31 -5.75
C ASN A 133 -6.46 -15.82 -5.47
N GLY A 134 -5.93 -14.92 -6.31
CA GLY A 134 -6.08 -13.49 -6.09
C GLY A 134 -5.19 -12.91 -4.97
N ARG A 135 -4.25 -13.67 -4.43
CA ARG A 135 -3.34 -13.23 -3.36
C ARG A 135 -2.44 -12.06 -3.75
N THR A 136 -2.29 -11.76 -5.03
CA THR A 136 -1.46 -10.67 -5.54
C THR A 136 -2.22 -9.38 -5.77
N VAL A 137 -3.53 -9.33 -5.47
CA VAL A 137 -4.38 -8.19 -5.83
C VAL A 137 -4.11 -6.99 -4.94
N PHE A 138 -4.05 -7.20 -3.62
CA PHE A 138 -3.86 -6.10 -2.68
C PHE A 138 -2.46 -6.12 -2.09
N GLU A 139 -1.72 -5.03 -2.27
CA GLU A 139 -0.41 -4.83 -1.65
C GLU A 139 -0.47 -3.77 -0.56
N VAL A 140 0.30 -4.00 0.50
CA VAL A 140 0.39 -3.14 1.68
C VAL A 140 1.80 -2.56 1.73
N LEU A 141 1.91 -1.27 1.53
CA LEU A 141 3.15 -0.51 1.54
C LEU A 141 3.37 0.15 2.90
N GLY A 142 4.60 0.21 3.36
CA GLY A 142 4.93 0.90 4.61
C GLY A 142 4.52 0.14 5.87
N TRP A 143 4.49 -1.18 5.84
CA TRP A 143 4.04 -1.97 6.99
C TRP A 143 4.92 -1.83 8.23
N ASP A 144 6.25 -1.86 8.09
CA ASP A 144 7.15 -1.90 9.25
C ASP A 144 7.40 -0.51 9.82
N GLN A 145 7.67 0.49 8.98
CA GLN A 145 8.09 1.83 9.39
C GLN A 145 7.09 2.94 9.04
N GLY A 146 6.17 2.67 8.15
CA GLY A 146 5.28 3.66 7.55
C GLY A 146 5.92 4.39 6.38
N LEU A 147 5.06 4.98 5.55
CA LEU A 147 5.46 5.91 4.50
C LEU A 147 5.25 7.34 4.98
N GLU A 148 6.06 8.24 4.47
CA GLU A 148 5.95 9.69 4.66
C GLU A 148 5.64 10.34 3.30
N LEU A 149 5.05 11.54 3.31
CA LEU A 149 4.87 12.31 2.10
C LEU A 149 6.17 13.04 1.77
N ASN A 150 6.91 12.54 0.78
CA ASN A 150 8.24 13.05 0.40
C ASN A 150 8.16 14.27 -0.52
N ALA A 151 7.11 14.36 -1.35
CA ALA A 151 6.87 15.51 -2.22
C ALA A 151 5.37 15.74 -2.41
N ALA A 152 4.99 17.01 -2.52
CA ALA A 152 3.67 17.47 -2.89
C ALA A 152 3.83 18.64 -3.85
N GLU A 153 3.49 18.43 -5.10
CA GLU A 153 3.69 19.40 -6.17
C GLU A 153 2.35 19.77 -6.82
N ARG A 154 2.20 21.01 -7.19
CA ARG A 154 1.04 21.49 -7.92
C ARG A 154 1.46 22.48 -9.00
N ASN A 155 1.09 22.18 -10.23
CA ASN A 155 1.23 23.10 -11.35
C ASN A 155 -0.16 23.36 -11.95
N VAL A 156 -0.64 24.59 -11.85
CA VAL A 156 -1.99 24.99 -12.31
C VAL A 156 -2.15 24.89 -13.82
N THR A 157 -1.04 25.00 -14.56
CA THR A 157 -1.03 24.95 -16.03
C THR A 157 -0.69 23.57 -16.60
N ASP A 158 -0.54 22.57 -15.73
CA ASP A 158 -0.25 21.21 -16.13
C ASP A 158 -1.54 20.55 -16.64
N GLU A 159 -1.54 20.17 -17.91
CA GLU A 159 -2.68 19.53 -18.57
C GLU A 159 -2.91 18.11 -18.05
N GLU A 160 -1.85 17.40 -17.63
CA GLU A 160 -1.96 16.03 -17.09
C GLU A 160 -2.57 16.01 -15.67
N LEU A 161 -2.31 17.04 -14.88
CA LEU A 161 -2.82 17.16 -13.52
C LEU A 161 -4.17 17.90 -13.44
N LEU A 162 -4.61 18.51 -14.54
CA LEU A 162 -5.83 19.34 -14.57
C LEU A 162 -5.87 20.39 -13.44
N GLY A 163 -4.70 20.89 -13.05
CA GLY A 163 -4.53 21.81 -11.92
C GLY A 163 -4.61 21.16 -10.53
N GLY A 164 -4.62 19.85 -10.44
CA GLY A 164 -4.57 19.07 -9.20
C GLY A 164 -3.16 18.96 -8.61
N TRP A 165 -2.93 17.93 -7.83
CA TRP A 165 -1.70 17.68 -7.10
C TRP A 165 -1.02 16.39 -7.54
N LEU A 166 0.30 16.42 -7.67
CA LEU A 166 1.16 15.25 -7.75
C LEU A 166 1.82 15.04 -6.40
N LEU A 167 1.61 13.85 -5.84
CA LEU A 167 2.10 13.51 -4.51
C LEU A 167 2.98 12.26 -4.58
N THR A 168 4.07 12.29 -3.84
CA THR A 168 4.98 11.15 -3.72
C THR A 168 5.07 10.74 -2.26
N ALA A 169 4.58 9.56 -1.96
CA ALA A 169 4.75 8.92 -0.67
C ALA A 169 5.85 7.86 -0.75
N GLY A 170 6.66 7.75 0.27
CA GLY A 170 7.75 6.77 0.27
C GLY A 170 8.35 6.58 1.65
N CYS A 171 9.27 5.63 1.74
CA CYS A 171 10.02 5.46 2.96
C CYS A 171 10.88 6.69 3.24
N SER A 172 11.05 7.03 4.51
CA SER A 172 11.99 8.07 4.94
C SER A 172 13.41 7.77 4.42
N ASP A 173 14.19 8.81 4.14
CA ASP A 173 15.58 8.66 3.70
C ASP A 173 16.45 7.91 4.71
N LYS A 174 16.14 8.04 5.98
CA LYS A 174 16.91 7.43 7.07
C LYS A 174 16.44 6.00 7.38
N ILE A 175 15.15 5.75 7.30
CA ILE A 175 14.51 4.51 7.74
C ILE A 175 13.75 3.91 6.56
N LYS A 176 14.18 2.74 6.13
CA LYS A 176 13.56 1.98 5.05
C LYS A 176 12.86 0.74 5.62
N GLU A 177 11.96 0.15 4.84
CA GLU A 177 11.27 -1.08 5.22
C GLU A 177 12.23 -2.27 5.32
N SER A 178 12.00 -3.15 6.27
CA SER A 178 12.82 -4.36 6.45
C SER A 178 12.47 -5.44 5.42
N LEU A 179 11.26 -5.42 4.90
CA LEU A 179 10.68 -6.42 4.01
C LEU A 179 10.09 -5.75 2.75
N PRO A 180 9.94 -6.50 1.65
CA PRO A 180 9.15 -6.05 0.51
C PRO A 180 7.69 -5.85 0.92
N PRO A 181 6.85 -5.22 0.07
CA PRO A 181 5.44 -5.04 0.36
C PRO A 181 4.76 -6.33 0.76
N LYS A 182 3.91 -6.25 1.76
CA LYS A 182 3.07 -7.38 2.14
C LYS A 182 1.85 -7.47 1.23
N THR A 183 1.31 -8.64 1.08
CA THR A 183 0.03 -8.83 0.40
C THR A 183 -1.07 -9.01 1.42
N LEU A 184 -2.23 -8.38 1.19
CA LEU A 184 -3.42 -8.58 2.02
C LEU A 184 -4.40 -9.50 1.29
N PHE A 185 -4.72 -10.64 1.90
CA PHE A 185 -5.66 -11.60 1.35
C PHE A 185 -6.35 -12.38 2.47
N VAL A 186 -7.63 -12.10 2.68
CA VAL A 186 -8.40 -12.73 3.76
C VAL A 186 -8.80 -14.17 3.38
N THR A 187 -9.65 -14.34 2.36
CA THR A 187 -10.06 -15.65 1.83
C THR A 187 -10.20 -15.63 0.31
N ASP A 188 -10.70 -14.53 -0.22
CA ASP A 188 -10.87 -14.25 -1.64
C ASP A 188 -10.81 -12.74 -1.89
N ILE A 189 -10.83 -12.32 -3.15
CA ILE A 189 -10.74 -10.90 -3.54
C ILE A 189 -11.94 -10.10 -3.01
N ALA A 190 -13.15 -10.65 -3.10
CA ALA A 190 -14.36 -9.95 -2.72
C ALA A 190 -14.40 -9.72 -1.21
N THR A 191 -14.07 -10.74 -0.42
CA THR A 191 -13.99 -10.67 1.05
C THR A 191 -12.88 -9.70 1.47
N THR A 192 -11.72 -9.72 0.83
CA THR A 192 -10.62 -8.80 1.12
C THR A 192 -11.03 -7.36 0.83
N ARG A 193 -11.69 -7.10 -0.30
CA ARG A 193 -12.21 -5.76 -0.63
C ARG A 193 -13.28 -5.31 0.36
N ALA A 194 -14.18 -6.20 0.78
CA ALA A 194 -15.18 -5.90 1.80
C ALA A 194 -14.53 -5.56 3.15
N ALA A 195 -13.48 -6.29 3.54
CA ALA A 195 -12.70 -6.00 4.75
C ALA A 195 -12.05 -4.60 4.68
N ILE A 196 -11.45 -4.23 3.54
CA ILE A 196 -10.90 -2.89 3.33
C ILE A 196 -12.02 -1.83 3.40
N THR A 197 -13.14 -2.06 2.74
CA THR A 197 -14.28 -1.14 2.74
C THR A 197 -14.85 -0.93 4.14
N SER A 198 -14.89 -1.97 4.98
CA SER A 198 -15.37 -1.85 6.37
C SER A 198 -14.50 -0.98 7.27
N MET A 199 -13.27 -0.70 6.87
CA MET A 199 -12.35 0.17 7.60
C MET A 199 -12.45 1.64 7.17
N LEU A 200 -13.21 1.96 6.10
CA LEU A 200 -13.29 3.32 5.55
C LEU A 200 -13.97 4.29 6.51
N ALA A 201 -13.49 5.52 6.49
CA ALA A 201 -14.17 6.63 7.14
C ALA A 201 -15.56 6.86 6.51
N PRO A 202 -16.55 7.29 7.28
CA PRO A 202 -17.92 7.52 6.78
C PRO A 202 -18.02 8.51 5.61
N CYS A 203 -17.00 9.31 5.37
CA CYS A 203 -16.93 10.25 4.24
C CYS A 203 -16.44 9.61 2.91
N CYS A 204 -16.11 8.33 2.93
CA CYS A 204 -15.59 7.60 1.77
C CYS A 204 -16.62 6.64 1.13
N GLU A 205 -17.89 6.71 1.54
CA GLU A 205 -19.00 5.92 0.99
C GLU A 205 -19.62 6.55 -0.27
#